data_5f753e678e5e520f905a3cf127e57372
#
_entry.id   5f753e678e5e520f905a3cf127e57372
#
_cell.length_a   1.000
_cell.length_b   1.000
_cell.length_c   1.000
_cell.angle_alpha   90.00
_cell.angle_beta   90.00
_cell.angle_gamma   90.00
#
_symmetry.space_group_name_H-M   'P 1'
#
loop_
_entity.id
_entity.type
_entity.pdbx_description
1 polymer ?
#
loop_
_entity_poly.entity_id
_entity_poly.type
_entity_poly.pdbx_seq_one_letter_code
_entity_poly.pdbx_strand_id
1 'polypeptide(L)'
;MSSGLAILVVVLAVIVVGGLVVLIRTRRVVATPTERAVHAALHTASLAARSLRTGLSVDSAAEALPHLCSLTAAEAVALYDDASARLAHHCPDDDLWDDELLAAADRAASSAADEQRRVLVADPVGDESFVRALIAQPLVAGDLGVGVLVVATTRRPGPGMLGAIAEVARYVSSQIELADLDASRARLDRAEVLALRAQISPHFIYNALNTIASFVRTDPDRARELILEFADFTRYSFRAAGEYTLLADELRNIDRYLTLERARFGPSLDVRLHVAPEVLNVVVPFLALQPLVENAVRHGLAGKGGGIITIVARDEGSDCVITVEDDGVGMDPELLRSGALDALEPPTADGSSDGAHVGLTNVDHRLRAAFGNDYGLVVETAVGAGTKVGMRVPKFRSGVHV
;
A
#
# COMPACT_ATOMS: atom_id res chain seq x y z
N MET A 1 -14.43 41.16 75.63
CA MET A 1 -13.75 40.12 74.85
C MET A 1 -14.33 39.92 73.46
N SER A 2 -15.48 40.50 73.09
CA SER A 2 -16.15 40.29 71.77
C SER A 2 -15.64 41.15 70.59
N SER A 3 -15.16 42.40 70.90
CA SER A 3 -14.72 43.31 69.82
C SER A 3 -13.38 42.91 69.14
N GLY A 4 -12.44 42.35 69.92
CA GLY A 4 -11.14 41.90 69.34
C GLY A 4 -11.25 40.70 68.45
N LEU A 5 -12.17 39.78 68.75
CA LEU A 5 -12.42 38.58 67.91
C LEU A 5 -13.08 38.98 66.59
N ALA A 6 -14.01 39.97 66.62
CA ALA A 6 -14.67 40.46 65.41
C ALA A 6 -13.66 41.14 64.43
N ILE A 7 -12.73 41.94 64.97
CA ILE A 7 -11.69 42.60 64.18
C ILE A 7 -10.73 41.56 63.55
N LEU A 8 -10.36 40.51 64.31
CA LEU A 8 -9.48 39.42 63.79
C LEU A 8 -10.15 38.67 62.64
N VAL A 9 -11.45 38.36 62.76
CA VAL A 9 -12.20 37.65 61.71
C VAL A 9 -12.32 38.51 60.45
N VAL A 10 -12.56 39.81 60.58
CA VAL A 10 -12.64 40.73 59.44
C VAL A 10 -11.28 40.83 58.70
N VAL A 11 -10.17 40.97 59.46
CA VAL A 11 -8.83 41.04 58.90
C VAL A 11 -8.48 39.71 58.17
N LEU A 12 -8.81 38.61 58.78
CA LEU A 12 -8.57 37.26 58.10
C LEU A 12 -9.40 37.12 56.84
N ALA A 13 -10.65 37.51 56.82
CA ALA A 13 -11.52 37.53 55.68
C ALA A 13 -10.97 38.40 54.52
N VAL A 14 -10.47 39.60 54.85
CA VAL A 14 -9.85 40.49 53.85
C VAL A 14 -8.57 39.86 53.24
N ILE A 15 -7.73 39.22 54.07
CA ILE A 15 -6.53 38.55 53.63
C ILE A 15 -6.89 37.34 52.68
N VAL A 16 -7.90 36.57 53.07
CA VAL A 16 -8.37 35.40 52.26
C VAL A 16 -8.98 35.89 50.94
N VAL A 17 -9.82 36.92 50.95
CA VAL A 17 -10.41 37.49 49.73
C VAL A 17 -9.33 38.15 48.88
N GLY A 18 -8.39 38.89 49.46
CA GLY A 18 -7.24 39.44 48.76
C GLY A 18 -6.36 38.37 48.13
N GLY A 19 -6.04 37.30 48.85
CA GLY A 19 -5.32 36.15 48.37
C GLY A 19 -6.04 35.42 47.23
N LEU A 20 -7.37 35.27 47.37
CA LEU A 20 -8.20 34.65 46.32
C LEU A 20 -8.28 35.51 45.06
N VAL A 21 -8.38 36.84 45.18
CA VAL A 21 -8.37 37.78 44.06
C VAL A 21 -7.00 37.76 43.35
N VAL A 22 -5.91 37.73 44.10
CA VAL A 22 -4.56 37.58 43.54
C VAL A 22 -4.40 36.23 42.85
N LEU A 23 -4.87 35.15 43.48
CA LEU A 23 -4.83 33.79 42.89
C LEU A 23 -5.66 33.67 41.60
N ILE A 24 -6.85 34.30 41.58
CA ILE A 24 -7.70 34.35 40.38
C ILE A 24 -7.04 35.22 39.28
N ARG A 25 -6.40 36.30 39.67
CA ARG A 25 -5.72 37.22 38.75
C ARG A 25 -4.42 36.61 38.16
N THR A 26 -3.69 35.84 38.97
CA THR A 26 -2.50 35.10 38.50
C THR A 26 -2.86 33.82 37.74
N ARG A 27 -4.00 33.19 38.02
CA ARG A 27 -4.55 32.08 37.24
C ARG A 27 -5.22 32.48 35.91
N ARG A 28 -5.65 33.75 35.78
CA ARG A 28 -5.92 34.32 34.46
C ARG A 28 -4.56 34.61 33.80
N VAL A 29 -3.94 33.56 33.25
CA VAL A 29 -2.89 33.71 32.26
C VAL A 29 -3.55 34.51 31.13
N VAL A 30 -3.41 35.81 31.17
CA VAL A 30 -3.81 36.70 30.08
C VAL A 30 -2.78 36.40 28.99
N ALA A 31 -3.13 35.49 28.09
CA ALA A 31 -2.30 35.22 26.93
C ALA A 31 -1.94 36.56 26.29
N THR A 32 -0.66 36.81 26.15
CA THR A 32 -0.16 38.03 25.50
C THR A 32 -0.75 38.12 24.08
N PRO A 33 -0.88 39.33 23.52
CA PRO A 33 -1.34 39.47 22.14
C PRO A 33 -0.54 38.56 21.17
N THR A 34 0.75 38.39 21.43
CA THR A 34 1.64 37.50 20.66
C THR A 34 1.27 36.04 20.85
N GLU A 35 1.00 35.56 22.06
CA GLU A 35 0.58 34.18 22.29
C GLU A 35 -0.77 33.87 21.63
N ARG A 36 -1.71 34.81 21.65
CA ARG A 36 -2.99 34.66 20.94
C ARG A 36 -2.81 34.58 19.44
N ALA A 37 -1.93 35.42 18.88
CA ALA A 37 -1.62 35.39 17.44
C ALA A 37 -0.97 34.04 17.02
N VAL A 38 -0.05 33.53 17.84
CA VAL A 38 0.59 32.21 17.58
C VAL A 38 -0.44 31.08 17.66
N HIS A 39 -1.31 31.07 18.70
CA HIS A 39 -2.36 30.06 18.78
C HIS A 39 -3.35 30.13 17.64
N ALA A 40 -3.74 31.31 17.17
CA ALA A 40 -4.62 31.50 16.04
C ALA A 40 -3.94 30.99 14.73
N ALA A 41 -2.67 31.32 14.51
CA ALA A 41 -1.93 30.85 13.34
C ALA A 41 -1.78 29.32 13.32
N LEU A 42 -1.44 28.70 14.47
CA LEU A 42 -1.34 27.24 14.58
C LEU A 42 -2.69 26.54 14.35
N HIS A 43 -3.77 27.12 14.86
CA HIS A 43 -5.12 26.60 14.65
C HIS A 43 -5.50 26.68 13.16
N THR A 44 -5.27 27.82 12.50
CA THR A 44 -5.54 28.02 11.07
C THR A 44 -4.70 27.08 10.22
N ALA A 45 -3.41 26.90 10.55
CA ALA A 45 -2.53 25.94 9.89
C ALA A 45 -3.05 24.50 10.03
N SER A 46 -3.55 24.11 11.21
CA SER A 46 -4.14 22.79 11.44
C SER A 46 -5.40 22.56 10.59
N LEU A 47 -6.22 23.59 10.35
CA LEU A 47 -7.39 23.49 9.48
C LEU A 47 -6.97 23.30 8.02
N ALA A 48 -6.03 24.10 7.52
CA ALA A 48 -5.48 23.92 6.16
C ALA A 48 -4.86 22.53 5.97
N ALA A 49 -4.12 22.01 6.98
CA ALA A 49 -3.52 20.68 6.92
C ALA A 49 -4.54 19.57 6.74
N ARG A 50 -5.69 19.71 7.39
CA ARG A 50 -6.72 18.65 7.35
C ARG A 50 -7.22 18.38 5.94
N SER A 51 -7.46 19.42 5.16
CA SER A 51 -7.92 19.29 3.77
C SER A 51 -6.79 18.80 2.87
N LEU A 52 -5.55 19.29 3.05
CA LEU A 52 -4.41 18.92 2.23
C LEU A 52 -3.88 17.49 2.48
N ARG A 53 -4.18 16.87 3.61
CA ARG A 53 -3.85 15.46 3.90
C ARG A 53 -4.58 14.44 3.02
N THR A 54 -5.61 14.86 2.30
CA THR A 54 -6.28 14.01 1.29
C THR A 54 -5.62 14.10 -0.09
N GLY A 55 -4.51 14.84 -0.20
CA GLY A 55 -3.83 15.16 -1.45
C GLY A 55 -4.25 16.51 -2.02
N LEU A 56 -3.57 16.97 -3.07
CA LEU A 56 -3.89 18.21 -3.75
C LEU A 56 -4.91 17.95 -4.86
N SER A 57 -6.14 18.40 -4.65
CA SER A 57 -7.28 18.31 -5.57
C SER A 57 -8.07 19.61 -5.56
N VAL A 58 -9.04 19.75 -6.48
CA VAL A 58 -9.93 20.92 -6.53
C VAL A 58 -10.66 21.15 -5.20
N ASP A 59 -11.20 20.07 -4.61
CA ASP A 59 -11.96 20.15 -3.37
C ASP A 59 -11.06 20.50 -2.18
N SER A 60 -9.91 19.79 -2.04
CA SER A 60 -8.97 20.05 -0.96
C SER A 60 -8.33 21.43 -1.04
N ALA A 61 -8.07 21.92 -2.26
CA ALA A 61 -7.58 23.28 -2.51
C ALA A 61 -8.61 24.33 -2.10
N ALA A 62 -9.88 24.17 -2.52
CA ALA A 62 -10.95 25.09 -2.19
C ALA A 62 -11.18 25.20 -0.66
N GLU A 63 -11.12 24.09 0.06
CA GLU A 63 -11.22 24.09 1.53
C GLU A 63 -10.01 24.69 2.23
N ALA A 64 -8.80 24.49 1.71
CA ALA A 64 -7.56 24.98 2.32
C ALA A 64 -7.34 26.48 2.10
N LEU A 65 -7.72 27.03 0.95
CA LEU A 65 -7.42 28.40 0.51
C LEU A 65 -7.84 29.50 1.48
N PRO A 66 -9.04 29.50 2.15
CA PRO A 66 -9.41 30.51 3.13
C PRO A 66 -8.42 30.58 4.30
N HIS A 67 -7.90 29.40 4.71
CA HIS A 67 -6.93 29.29 5.79
C HIS A 67 -5.54 29.75 5.36
N LEU A 68 -5.13 29.42 4.12
CA LEU A 68 -3.86 29.85 3.53
C LEU A 68 -3.85 31.37 3.31
N CYS A 69 -4.95 31.95 2.89
CA CYS A 69 -5.15 33.41 2.78
C CYS A 69 -4.91 34.10 4.14
N SER A 70 -5.51 33.57 5.19
CA SER A 70 -5.31 34.09 6.55
C SER A 70 -3.88 33.94 7.05
N LEU A 71 -3.19 32.84 6.73
CA LEU A 71 -1.81 32.58 7.14
C LEU A 71 -0.78 33.46 6.43
N THR A 72 -1.03 33.78 5.16
CA THR A 72 -0.17 34.65 4.37
C THR A 72 -0.45 36.14 4.57
N ALA A 73 -1.54 36.48 5.27
CA ALA A 73 -2.10 37.83 5.39
C ALA A 73 -2.27 38.48 4.00
N ALA A 74 -2.65 37.70 3.03
CA ALA A 74 -2.87 38.11 1.64
C ALA A 74 -4.31 38.53 1.41
N GLU A 75 -4.51 39.36 0.41
CA GLU A 75 -5.86 39.76 -0.02
C GLU A 75 -6.54 38.67 -0.85
N ALA A 76 -5.76 37.89 -1.63
CA ALA A 76 -6.28 36.78 -2.40
C ALA A 76 -5.20 35.72 -2.64
N VAL A 77 -5.62 34.47 -2.82
CA VAL A 77 -4.73 33.31 -3.01
C VAL A 77 -5.32 32.34 -4.04
N ALA A 78 -4.43 31.63 -4.73
CA ALA A 78 -4.80 30.54 -5.64
C ALA A 78 -3.82 29.38 -5.52
N LEU A 79 -4.32 28.14 -5.74
CA LEU A 79 -3.52 26.92 -5.77
C LEU A 79 -3.57 26.32 -7.17
N TYR A 80 -2.43 25.83 -7.62
CA TYR A 80 -2.19 25.18 -8.88
C TYR A 80 -1.58 23.79 -8.66
N ASP A 81 -1.88 22.86 -9.55
CA ASP A 81 -1.25 21.54 -9.55
C ASP A 81 0.16 21.55 -10.16
N ASP A 82 0.75 20.39 -10.29
CA ASP A 82 2.09 20.17 -10.89
C ASP A 82 2.13 20.47 -12.40
N ALA A 83 0.97 20.38 -13.08
CA ALA A 83 0.80 20.77 -14.49
C ALA A 83 0.50 22.26 -14.68
N SER A 84 0.54 23.07 -13.60
CA SER A 84 0.18 24.48 -13.59
C SER A 84 -1.30 24.76 -13.95
N ALA A 85 -2.19 23.76 -13.80
CA ALA A 85 -3.61 23.99 -13.90
C ALA A 85 -4.14 24.54 -12.57
N ARG A 86 -4.94 25.59 -12.63
CA ARG A 86 -5.53 26.22 -11.46
C ARG A 86 -6.59 25.29 -10.85
N LEU A 87 -6.37 24.82 -9.62
CA LEU A 87 -7.29 23.98 -8.86
C LEU A 87 -8.43 24.82 -8.25
N ALA A 88 -8.06 25.87 -7.54
CA ALA A 88 -9.01 26.78 -6.92
C ALA A 88 -8.37 28.14 -6.63
N HIS A 89 -9.20 29.15 -6.41
CA HIS A 89 -8.78 30.46 -5.94
C HIS A 89 -9.75 30.95 -4.84
N HIS A 90 -9.27 31.83 -3.99
CA HIS A 90 -10.05 32.42 -2.90
C HIS A 90 -9.70 33.89 -2.71
N CYS A 91 -10.74 34.67 -2.54
CA CYS A 91 -10.65 36.07 -2.14
C CYS A 91 -11.78 36.35 -1.16
N PRO A 92 -11.53 36.94 0.03
CA PRO A 92 -12.56 37.40 0.93
C PRO A 92 -13.46 38.49 0.32
N ASP A 93 -12.92 39.29 -0.61
CA ASP A 93 -13.59 40.31 -1.38
C ASP A 93 -13.73 39.81 -2.83
N ASP A 94 -14.92 39.37 -3.23
CA ASP A 94 -15.17 38.69 -4.53
C ASP A 94 -14.79 39.53 -5.78
N ASP A 95 -14.57 40.83 -5.62
CA ASP A 95 -14.25 41.76 -6.71
C ASP A 95 -12.76 41.82 -7.10
N LEU A 96 -11.86 41.08 -6.42
CA LEU A 96 -10.43 41.21 -6.63
C LEU A 96 -9.91 40.32 -7.77
N TRP A 97 -10.52 39.15 -8.00
CA TRP A 97 -10.13 38.21 -9.04
C TRP A 97 -10.94 38.46 -10.32
N ASP A 98 -10.48 39.38 -11.16
CA ASP A 98 -10.97 39.51 -12.52
C ASP A 98 -10.23 38.56 -13.50
N ASP A 99 -10.73 38.43 -14.72
CA ASP A 99 -10.17 37.55 -15.76
C ASP A 99 -8.70 37.90 -16.09
N GLU A 100 -8.34 39.18 -16.02
CA GLU A 100 -7.03 39.67 -16.37
C GLU A 100 -6.00 39.33 -15.29
N LEU A 101 -6.38 39.48 -14.01
CA LEU A 101 -5.58 39.09 -12.88
C LEU A 101 -5.43 37.56 -12.79
N LEU A 102 -6.49 36.82 -13.05
CA LEU A 102 -6.42 35.36 -13.13
C LEU A 102 -5.47 34.90 -14.24
N ALA A 103 -5.52 35.50 -15.41
CA ALA A 103 -4.58 35.19 -16.49
C ALA A 103 -3.12 35.55 -16.14
N ALA A 104 -2.90 36.64 -15.38
CA ALA A 104 -1.58 37.00 -14.89
C ALA A 104 -1.08 36.02 -13.84
N ALA A 105 -1.98 35.54 -12.95
CA ALA A 105 -1.67 34.52 -11.96
C ALA A 105 -1.33 33.16 -12.60
N ASP A 106 -2.06 32.76 -13.64
CA ASP A 106 -1.78 31.51 -14.40
C ASP A 106 -0.38 31.55 -15.03
N ARG A 107 0.00 32.70 -15.64
CA ARG A 107 1.36 32.89 -16.19
C ARG A 107 2.43 32.87 -15.12
N ALA A 108 2.18 33.50 -13.98
CA ALA A 108 3.13 33.52 -12.87
C ALA A 108 3.31 32.12 -12.26
N ALA A 109 2.22 31.34 -12.16
CA ALA A 109 2.25 29.96 -11.69
C ALA A 109 3.08 29.07 -12.62
N SER A 110 2.84 29.14 -13.95
CA SER A 110 3.61 28.38 -14.93
C SER A 110 5.11 28.72 -14.88
N SER A 111 5.45 30.01 -14.82
CA SER A 111 6.87 30.41 -14.68
C SER A 111 7.50 29.91 -13.38
N ALA A 112 6.78 29.92 -12.27
CA ALA A 112 7.29 29.44 -10.99
C ALA A 112 7.47 27.92 -10.97
N ALA A 113 6.58 27.18 -11.64
CA ALA A 113 6.69 25.73 -11.81
C ALA A 113 7.90 25.36 -12.68
N ASP A 114 8.06 26.00 -13.83
CA ASP A 114 9.16 25.73 -14.78
C ASP A 114 10.53 26.05 -14.18
N GLU A 115 10.63 27.20 -13.50
CA GLU A 115 11.90 27.67 -12.94
C GLU A 115 12.20 27.10 -11.55
N GLN A 116 11.24 26.39 -10.94
CA GLN A 116 11.29 25.85 -9.57
C GLN A 116 11.76 26.90 -8.54
N ARG A 117 11.39 28.16 -8.79
CA ARG A 117 11.71 29.28 -7.92
C ARG A 117 10.56 30.26 -7.81
N ARG A 118 10.58 31.05 -6.75
CA ARG A 118 9.60 32.10 -6.55
C ARG A 118 9.64 33.14 -7.68
N VAL A 119 8.49 33.43 -8.25
CA VAL A 119 8.29 34.51 -9.23
C VAL A 119 7.51 35.64 -8.58
N LEU A 120 8.01 36.86 -8.75
CA LEU A 120 7.36 38.11 -8.29
C LEU A 120 6.99 38.94 -9.50
N VAL A 121 5.70 39.24 -9.67
CA VAL A 121 5.18 40.11 -10.73
C VAL A 121 4.66 41.38 -10.06
N ALA A 122 5.31 42.51 -10.35
CA ALA A 122 4.85 43.82 -9.87
C ALA A 122 3.82 44.40 -10.83
N ASP A 123 2.79 45.05 -10.30
CA ASP A 123 1.71 45.72 -11.02
C ASP A 123 1.13 44.83 -12.18
N PRO A 124 0.60 43.62 -11.86
CA PRO A 124 0.32 42.55 -12.83
C PRO A 124 -0.74 42.88 -13.88
N VAL A 125 -1.61 43.85 -13.62
CA VAL A 125 -2.73 44.29 -14.48
C VAL A 125 -2.65 45.78 -14.78
N GLY A 126 -1.50 46.43 -14.43
CA GLY A 126 -1.29 47.85 -14.64
C GLY A 126 -1.70 48.74 -13.46
N ASP A 127 -1.59 50.06 -13.66
CA ASP A 127 -1.74 51.04 -12.56
C ASP A 127 -3.20 51.24 -12.08
N GLU A 128 -4.15 50.81 -12.83
CA GLU A 128 -5.59 50.94 -12.46
C GLU A 128 -6.07 49.83 -11.53
N SER A 129 -5.35 48.72 -11.44
CA SER A 129 -5.68 47.62 -10.54
C SER A 129 -5.34 47.94 -9.08
N PHE A 130 -6.11 47.42 -8.15
CA PHE A 130 -5.82 47.47 -6.72
C PHE A 130 -4.67 46.51 -6.34
N VAL A 131 -4.40 45.46 -7.14
CA VAL A 131 -3.33 44.51 -6.88
C VAL A 131 -1.98 45.07 -7.33
N ARG A 132 -1.05 45.16 -6.39
CA ARG A 132 0.32 45.70 -6.59
C ARG A 132 1.38 44.64 -6.80
N ALA A 133 1.11 43.40 -6.41
CA ALA A 133 2.02 42.28 -6.71
C ALA A 133 1.30 40.93 -6.69
N LEU A 134 1.79 40.03 -7.57
CA LEU A 134 1.57 38.59 -7.49
C LEU A 134 2.86 37.90 -7.09
N ILE A 135 2.79 36.98 -6.14
CA ILE A 135 3.88 36.15 -5.69
C ILE A 135 3.49 34.69 -5.96
N ALA A 136 4.14 34.07 -6.95
CA ALA A 136 4.02 32.64 -7.21
C ALA A 136 5.16 31.90 -6.53
N GLN A 137 4.81 31.06 -5.57
CA GLN A 137 5.74 30.27 -4.77
C GLN A 137 5.57 28.80 -5.09
N PRO A 138 6.57 28.11 -5.64
CA PRO A 138 6.46 26.68 -5.91
C PRO A 138 6.32 25.88 -4.61
N LEU A 139 5.52 24.82 -4.68
CA LEU A 139 5.36 23.80 -3.66
C LEU A 139 6.22 22.61 -4.05
N VAL A 140 7.15 22.22 -3.18
CA VAL A 140 8.15 21.18 -3.48
C VAL A 140 8.11 20.12 -2.40
N ALA A 141 7.89 18.86 -2.79
CA ALA A 141 7.98 17.69 -1.94
C ALA A 141 9.20 16.85 -2.34
N GLY A 142 10.19 16.75 -1.45
CA GLY A 142 11.50 16.22 -1.81
C GLY A 142 12.15 17.08 -2.91
N ASP A 143 12.41 16.48 -4.08
CA ASP A 143 13.00 17.16 -5.26
C ASP A 143 11.95 17.42 -6.37
N LEU A 144 10.67 17.13 -6.12
CA LEU A 144 9.61 17.23 -7.12
C LEU A 144 8.71 18.44 -6.83
N GLY A 145 8.43 19.24 -7.87
CA GLY A 145 7.36 20.25 -7.81
C GLY A 145 6.00 19.59 -7.77
N VAL A 146 5.21 19.89 -6.75
CA VAL A 146 3.87 19.31 -6.56
C VAL A 146 2.74 20.31 -6.77
N GLY A 147 3.09 21.56 -7.10
CA GLY A 147 2.14 22.62 -7.38
C GLY A 147 2.71 24.00 -7.14
N VAL A 148 1.86 25.02 -7.20
CA VAL A 148 2.24 26.43 -6.96
C VAL A 148 1.17 27.10 -6.10
N LEU A 149 1.60 27.84 -5.08
CA LEU A 149 0.78 28.78 -4.34
C LEU A 149 0.97 30.18 -4.92
N VAL A 150 -0.07 30.79 -5.44
CA VAL A 150 -0.08 32.19 -5.91
C VAL A 150 -0.78 33.06 -4.87
N VAL A 151 -0.14 34.18 -4.55
CA VAL A 151 -0.62 35.14 -3.55
C VAL A 151 -0.72 36.51 -4.21
N ALA A 152 -1.87 37.15 -4.11
CA ALA A 152 -2.10 38.51 -4.58
C ALA A 152 -2.11 39.52 -3.42
N THR A 153 -1.46 40.66 -3.61
CA THR A 153 -1.36 41.70 -2.56
C THR A 153 -1.62 43.10 -3.10
N THR A 154 -2.29 43.93 -2.31
CA THR A 154 -2.57 45.34 -2.63
C THR A 154 -1.43 46.29 -2.25
N ARG A 155 -0.38 45.75 -1.64
CA ARG A 155 0.85 46.46 -1.28
C ARG A 155 2.07 45.73 -1.83
N ARG A 156 3.16 46.47 -2.06
CA ARG A 156 4.42 45.83 -2.41
C ARG A 156 4.91 44.97 -1.28
N PRO A 157 5.18 43.65 -1.54
CA PRO A 157 5.55 42.73 -0.47
C PRO A 157 6.90 43.06 0.12
N GLY A 158 7.00 43.19 1.42
CA GLY A 158 8.25 43.29 2.14
C GLY A 158 8.91 41.95 2.42
N PRO A 159 10.19 41.96 2.89
CA PRO A 159 10.90 40.70 3.18
C PRO A 159 10.19 39.77 4.17
N GLY A 160 9.49 40.34 5.18
CA GLY A 160 8.73 39.55 6.15
C GLY A 160 7.56 38.80 5.54
N MET A 161 6.81 39.43 4.63
CA MET A 161 5.70 38.78 3.91
C MET A 161 6.20 37.71 2.97
N LEU A 162 7.28 37.96 2.24
CA LEU A 162 7.90 36.97 1.36
C LEU A 162 8.40 35.75 2.15
N GLY A 163 8.90 35.96 3.38
CA GLY A 163 9.28 34.91 4.30
C GLY A 163 8.07 34.09 4.78
N ALA A 164 6.99 34.77 5.16
CA ALA A 164 5.75 34.10 5.60
C ALA A 164 5.14 33.23 4.48
N ILE A 165 5.08 33.74 3.25
CA ILE A 165 4.60 32.98 2.08
C ILE A 165 5.48 31.74 1.84
N ALA A 166 6.79 31.86 1.95
CA ALA A 166 7.70 30.72 1.80
C ALA A 166 7.50 29.66 2.91
N GLU A 167 7.25 30.08 4.14
CA GLU A 167 6.96 29.15 5.25
C GLU A 167 5.62 28.44 5.04
N VAL A 168 4.58 29.17 4.64
CA VAL A 168 3.28 28.60 4.32
C VAL A 168 3.39 27.61 3.16
N ALA A 169 4.11 27.95 2.10
CA ALA A 169 4.33 27.06 0.98
C ALA A 169 5.07 25.77 1.41
N ARG A 170 6.12 25.89 2.23
CA ARG A 170 6.83 24.73 2.80
C ARG A 170 5.93 23.85 3.65
N TYR A 171 5.07 24.47 4.45
CA TYR A 171 4.09 23.76 5.24
C TYR A 171 3.08 23.02 4.37
N VAL A 172 2.52 23.64 3.34
CA VAL A 172 1.63 23.02 2.34
C VAL A 172 2.32 21.83 1.66
N SER A 173 3.56 22.04 1.19
CA SER A 173 4.38 20.99 0.57
C SER A 173 4.53 19.77 1.48
N SER A 174 4.83 20.00 2.76
CA SER A 174 4.98 18.90 3.73
C SER A 174 3.69 18.13 3.99
N GLN A 175 2.51 18.79 3.92
CA GLN A 175 1.23 18.11 4.07
C GLN A 175 0.90 17.25 2.84
N ILE A 176 1.22 17.73 1.63
CA ILE A 176 1.04 16.98 0.37
C ILE A 176 1.97 15.76 0.35
N GLU A 177 3.23 15.91 0.76
CA GLU A 177 4.19 14.79 0.87
C GLU A 177 3.70 13.72 1.86
N LEU A 178 3.19 14.11 3.02
CA LEU A 178 2.59 13.18 3.99
C LEU A 178 1.38 12.44 3.40
N ALA A 179 0.53 13.13 2.63
CA ALA A 179 -0.62 12.53 1.97
C ALA A 179 -0.19 11.46 0.95
N ASP A 180 0.85 11.72 0.16
CA ASP A 180 1.37 10.74 -0.83
C ASP A 180 2.02 9.53 -0.14
N LEU A 181 2.76 9.74 0.94
CA LEU A 181 3.31 8.66 1.76
C LEU A 181 2.21 7.78 2.36
N ASP A 182 1.15 8.37 2.91
CA ASP A 182 0.02 7.63 3.47
C ASP A 182 -0.74 6.85 2.38
N ALA A 183 -0.95 7.45 1.20
CA ALA A 183 -1.55 6.79 0.05
C ALA A 183 -0.68 5.64 -0.48
N SER A 184 0.64 5.81 -0.48
CA SER A 184 1.59 4.78 -0.91
C SER A 184 1.62 3.59 0.06
N ARG A 185 1.61 3.85 1.37
CA ARG A 185 1.47 2.80 2.40
C ARG A 185 0.18 2.02 2.24
N ALA A 186 -0.94 2.72 2.09
CA ALA A 186 -2.23 2.07 1.88
C ALA A 186 -2.29 1.21 0.59
N ARG A 187 -1.55 1.60 -0.46
CA ARG A 187 -1.40 0.78 -1.69
C ARG A 187 -0.58 -0.46 -1.43
N LEU A 188 0.54 -0.34 -0.70
CA LEU A 188 1.38 -1.48 -0.32
C LEU A 188 0.63 -2.47 0.56
N ASP A 189 -0.09 -2.01 1.59
CA ASP A 189 -0.90 -2.85 2.47
C ASP A 189 -1.97 -3.62 1.69
N ARG A 190 -2.63 -2.95 0.73
CA ARG A 190 -3.62 -3.62 -0.14
C ARG A 190 -2.97 -4.64 -1.07
N ALA A 191 -1.81 -4.31 -1.66
CA ALA A 191 -1.07 -5.23 -2.51
C ALA A 191 -0.60 -6.47 -1.72
N GLU A 192 -0.14 -6.28 -0.48
CA GLU A 192 0.23 -7.37 0.41
C GLU A 192 -0.96 -8.28 0.76
N VAL A 193 -2.12 -7.70 1.09
CA VAL A 193 -3.36 -8.46 1.34
C VAL A 193 -3.81 -9.21 0.09
N LEU A 194 -3.70 -8.62 -1.10
CA LEU A 194 -4.05 -9.29 -2.36
C LEU A 194 -3.06 -10.42 -2.68
N ALA A 195 -1.76 -10.21 -2.46
CA ALA A 195 -0.74 -11.23 -2.64
C ALA A 195 -0.95 -12.42 -1.67
N LEU A 196 -1.29 -12.14 -0.40
CA LEU A 196 -1.65 -13.16 0.58
C LEU A 196 -2.91 -13.95 0.17
N ARG A 197 -3.92 -13.28 -0.38
CA ARG A 197 -5.15 -13.95 -0.88
C ARG A 197 -4.89 -14.81 -2.11
N ALA A 198 -3.94 -14.43 -2.97
CA ALA A 198 -3.58 -15.18 -4.16
C ALA A 198 -2.75 -16.45 -3.86
N GLN A 199 -2.25 -16.63 -2.64
CA GLN A 199 -1.45 -17.80 -2.24
C GLN A 199 -2.26 -19.10 -2.18
N ILE A 200 -3.57 -19.04 -2.01
CA ILE A 200 -4.45 -20.23 -2.09
C ILE A 200 -5.49 -19.97 -3.17
N SER A 201 -5.60 -20.89 -4.12
CA SER A 201 -6.61 -20.80 -5.17
C SER A 201 -8.04 -20.76 -4.57
N PRO A 202 -8.83 -19.69 -4.80
CA PRO A 202 -10.21 -19.62 -4.33
C PRO A 202 -11.06 -20.79 -4.86
N HIS A 203 -10.75 -21.26 -6.04
CA HIS A 203 -11.39 -22.42 -6.66
C HIS A 203 -11.12 -23.73 -5.89
N PHE A 204 -9.90 -23.90 -5.36
CA PHE A 204 -9.59 -25.05 -4.50
C PHE A 204 -10.42 -25.01 -3.20
N ILE A 205 -10.49 -23.84 -2.53
CA ILE A 205 -11.28 -23.69 -1.30
C ILE A 205 -12.73 -24.07 -1.55
N TYR A 206 -13.33 -23.55 -2.62
CA TYR A 206 -14.72 -23.85 -2.98
C TYR A 206 -14.93 -25.34 -3.25
N ASN A 207 -14.05 -25.97 -4.00
CA ASN A 207 -14.13 -27.39 -4.33
C ASN A 207 -13.92 -28.27 -3.10
N ALA A 208 -12.98 -27.97 -2.24
CA ALA A 208 -12.73 -28.71 -1.01
C ALA A 208 -13.97 -28.67 -0.10
N LEU A 209 -14.57 -27.49 0.10
CA LEU A 209 -15.77 -27.33 0.92
C LEU A 209 -16.97 -28.08 0.34
N ASN A 210 -17.18 -28.05 -0.99
CA ASN A 210 -18.23 -28.79 -1.66
C ASN A 210 -18.03 -30.32 -1.53
N THR A 211 -16.79 -30.79 -1.69
CA THR A 211 -16.43 -32.18 -1.49
C THR A 211 -16.73 -32.64 -0.05
N ILE A 212 -16.29 -31.86 0.95
CA ILE A 212 -16.58 -32.14 2.35
C ILE A 212 -18.09 -32.19 2.59
N ALA A 213 -18.86 -31.23 2.06
CA ALA A 213 -20.31 -31.19 2.21
C ALA A 213 -20.99 -32.42 1.61
N SER A 214 -20.48 -33.01 0.54
CA SER A 214 -20.99 -34.23 -0.06
C SER A 214 -20.88 -35.45 0.88
N PHE A 215 -19.80 -35.50 1.68
CA PHE A 215 -19.54 -36.58 2.63
C PHE A 215 -20.34 -36.45 3.94
N VAL A 216 -20.81 -35.26 4.31
CA VAL A 216 -21.48 -35.03 5.61
C VAL A 216 -22.65 -36.01 5.89
N ARG A 217 -23.40 -36.41 4.85
CA ARG A 217 -24.53 -37.33 4.99
C ARG A 217 -24.20 -38.78 4.65
N THR A 218 -23.17 -39.01 3.81
CA THR A 218 -22.84 -40.34 3.28
C THR A 218 -21.73 -41.01 4.09
N ASP A 219 -20.76 -40.23 4.59
CA ASP A 219 -19.64 -40.71 5.40
C ASP A 219 -19.17 -39.56 6.34
N PRO A 220 -19.87 -39.42 7.51
CA PRO A 220 -19.56 -38.34 8.45
C PRO A 220 -18.13 -38.39 9.03
N ASP A 221 -17.57 -39.59 9.20
CA ASP A 221 -16.21 -39.74 9.73
C ASP A 221 -15.19 -39.24 8.71
N ARG A 222 -15.36 -39.55 7.43
CA ARG A 222 -14.55 -39.03 6.35
C ARG A 222 -14.71 -37.52 6.20
N ALA A 223 -15.92 -36.98 6.33
CA ALA A 223 -16.15 -35.54 6.32
C ALA A 223 -15.36 -34.84 7.43
N ARG A 224 -15.35 -35.43 8.65
CA ARG A 224 -14.59 -34.89 9.78
C ARG A 224 -13.08 -34.91 9.54
N GLU A 225 -12.52 -35.99 8.99
CA GLU A 225 -11.11 -36.05 8.61
C GLU A 225 -10.76 -34.94 7.61
N LEU A 226 -11.55 -34.78 6.53
CA LEU A 226 -11.33 -33.79 5.50
C LEU A 226 -11.43 -32.35 6.05
N ILE A 227 -12.29 -32.08 7.01
CA ILE A 227 -12.35 -30.77 7.71
C ILE A 227 -11.04 -30.50 8.45
N LEU A 228 -10.49 -31.49 9.15
CA LEU A 228 -9.23 -31.34 9.88
C LEU A 228 -8.05 -31.11 8.92
N GLU A 229 -7.97 -31.88 7.84
CA GLU A 229 -6.95 -31.70 6.80
C GLU A 229 -7.06 -30.31 6.14
N PHE A 230 -8.27 -29.84 5.83
CA PHE A 230 -8.51 -28.53 5.27
C PHE A 230 -8.12 -27.41 6.25
N ALA A 231 -8.43 -27.57 7.55
CA ALA A 231 -8.05 -26.60 8.57
C ALA A 231 -6.53 -26.52 8.75
N ASP A 232 -5.84 -27.66 8.71
CA ASP A 232 -4.37 -27.69 8.84
C ASP A 232 -3.67 -27.19 7.58
N PHE A 233 -4.20 -27.48 6.40
CA PHE A 233 -3.75 -26.94 5.13
C PHE A 233 -3.87 -25.40 5.11
N THR A 234 -5.04 -24.88 5.45
CA THR A 234 -5.27 -23.42 5.47
C THR A 234 -4.41 -22.72 6.53
N ARG A 235 -4.26 -23.32 7.72
CA ARG A 235 -3.38 -22.79 8.77
C ARG A 235 -1.92 -22.69 8.31
N TYR A 236 -1.42 -23.69 7.59
CA TYR A 236 -0.08 -23.67 7.04
C TYR A 236 0.05 -22.57 5.98
N SER A 237 -0.86 -22.52 5.02
CA SER A 237 -0.81 -21.60 3.88
C SER A 237 -1.01 -20.13 4.26
N PHE A 238 -1.77 -19.85 5.35
CA PHE A 238 -1.94 -18.49 5.89
C PHE A 238 -0.99 -18.14 7.03
N ARG A 239 -0.07 -19.03 7.36
CA ARG A 239 0.95 -18.73 8.35
C ARG A 239 1.76 -17.54 7.86
N ALA A 240 1.95 -16.50 8.71
CA ALA A 240 2.97 -15.48 8.53
C ALA A 240 4.34 -16.16 8.72
N ALA A 241 4.73 -16.99 7.76
CA ALA A 241 5.98 -17.70 7.76
C ALA A 241 7.09 -16.75 7.29
N GLY A 242 8.32 -17.00 7.73
CA GLY A 242 9.50 -16.42 7.12
C GLY A 242 9.56 -16.72 5.61
N GLU A 243 10.53 -16.15 4.93
CA GLU A 243 10.74 -16.39 3.49
C GLU A 243 11.01 -17.87 3.16
N TYR A 244 11.38 -18.70 4.15
CA TYR A 244 11.87 -20.07 3.97
C TYR A 244 11.22 -21.07 4.94
N THR A 245 11.21 -22.35 4.52
CA THR A 245 10.71 -23.50 5.30
C THR A 245 11.47 -24.76 4.97
N LEU A 246 11.29 -25.83 5.76
CA LEU A 246 11.88 -27.13 5.45
C LEU A 246 11.10 -27.85 4.35
N LEU A 247 11.79 -28.57 3.48
CA LEU A 247 11.16 -29.40 2.47
C LEU A 247 10.16 -30.41 3.06
N ALA A 248 10.47 -30.96 4.25
CA ALA A 248 9.54 -31.84 4.96
C ALA A 248 8.20 -31.18 5.30
N ASP A 249 8.19 -29.88 5.62
CA ASP A 249 6.98 -29.16 5.96
C ASP A 249 6.15 -28.82 4.69
N GLU A 250 6.81 -28.44 3.59
CA GLU A 250 6.16 -28.29 2.27
C GLU A 250 5.51 -29.60 1.83
N LEU A 251 6.23 -30.73 1.89
CA LEU A 251 5.71 -32.03 1.50
C LEU A 251 4.51 -32.45 2.36
N ARG A 252 4.54 -32.16 3.66
CA ARG A 252 3.40 -32.42 4.56
C ARG A 252 2.18 -31.60 4.18
N ASN A 253 2.38 -30.34 3.79
CA ASN A 253 1.28 -29.50 3.32
C ASN A 253 0.70 -29.98 1.98
N ILE A 254 1.56 -30.44 1.07
CA ILE A 254 1.16 -31.04 -0.20
C ILE A 254 0.36 -32.34 0.02
N ASP A 255 0.75 -33.17 0.97
CA ASP A 255 -0.01 -34.40 1.28
C ASP A 255 -1.44 -34.09 1.75
N ARG A 256 -1.61 -33.06 2.57
CA ARG A 256 -2.94 -32.56 2.96
C ARG A 256 -3.76 -32.06 1.76
N TYR A 257 -3.14 -31.25 0.90
CA TYR A 257 -3.77 -30.79 -0.32
C TYR A 257 -4.23 -31.97 -1.19
N LEU A 258 -3.34 -32.94 -1.44
CA LEU A 258 -3.62 -34.13 -2.25
C LEU A 258 -4.68 -35.04 -1.60
N THR A 259 -4.77 -35.09 -0.28
CA THR A 259 -5.84 -35.82 0.44
C THR A 259 -7.22 -35.24 0.13
N LEU A 260 -7.32 -33.89 0.09
CA LEU A 260 -8.55 -33.20 -0.29
C LEU A 260 -8.89 -33.42 -1.77
N GLU A 261 -7.91 -33.34 -2.65
CA GLU A 261 -8.12 -33.58 -4.09
C GLU A 261 -8.46 -35.04 -4.40
N ARG A 262 -7.83 -35.99 -3.72
CA ARG A 262 -8.21 -37.43 -3.83
C ARG A 262 -9.66 -37.67 -3.37
N ALA A 263 -10.14 -36.97 -2.36
CA ALA A 263 -11.55 -37.07 -1.94
C ALA A 263 -12.49 -36.54 -3.04
N ARG A 264 -12.06 -35.57 -3.85
CA ARG A 264 -12.83 -35.00 -4.97
C ARG A 264 -12.80 -35.87 -6.21
N PHE A 265 -11.61 -36.32 -6.63
CA PHE A 265 -11.42 -37.07 -7.87
C PHE A 265 -11.56 -38.58 -7.69
N GLY A 266 -11.58 -39.07 -6.44
CA GLY A 266 -11.64 -40.50 -6.16
C GLY A 266 -10.44 -41.28 -6.70
N PRO A 267 -10.63 -42.51 -7.21
CA PRO A 267 -9.56 -43.37 -7.72
C PRO A 267 -8.90 -42.83 -9.00
N SER A 268 -9.46 -41.79 -9.60
CA SER A 268 -8.93 -41.23 -10.85
C SER A 268 -7.63 -40.43 -10.65
N LEU A 269 -7.30 -40.03 -9.43
CA LEU A 269 -6.06 -39.36 -9.09
C LEU A 269 -5.07 -40.33 -8.42
N ASP A 270 -4.04 -40.76 -9.18
CA ASP A 270 -2.90 -41.51 -8.64
C ASP A 270 -1.74 -40.55 -8.34
N VAL A 271 -1.21 -40.61 -7.13
CA VAL A 271 -0.09 -39.77 -6.72
C VAL A 271 1.04 -40.63 -6.19
N ARG A 272 2.21 -40.48 -6.81
CA ARG A 272 3.45 -41.21 -6.46
C ARG A 272 4.46 -40.26 -5.86
N LEU A 273 4.89 -40.56 -4.64
CA LEU A 273 5.87 -39.75 -3.92
C LEU A 273 7.15 -40.54 -3.70
N HIS A 274 8.27 -40.04 -4.22
CA HIS A 274 9.59 -40.63 -4.10
C HIS A 274 10.55 -39.57 -3.53
N VAL A 275 10.78 -39.59 -2.23
CA VAL A 275 11.61 -38.61 -1.53
C VAL A 275 12.77 -39.31 -0.84
N ALA A 276 13.99 -38.85 -1.13
CA ALA A 276 15.17 -39.26 -0.42
C ALA A 276 15.17 -38.69 0.99
N PRO A 277 15.37 -39.50 2.07
CA PRO A 277 15.32 -38.98 3.45
C PRO A 277 16.32 -37.86 3.72
N GLU A 278 17.44 -37.85 3.02
CA GLU A 278 18.56 -36.92 3.20
C GLU A 278 18.17 -35.47 2.82
N VAL A 279 17.14 -35.28 1.97
CA VAL A 279 16.74 -33.96 1.51
C VAL A 279 15.59 -33.35 2.30
N LEU A 280 15.01 -34.06 3.26
CA LEU A 280 13.87 -33.57 4.03
C LEU A 280 14.17 -32.29 4.85
N ASN A 281 15.43 -32.11 5.25
CA ASN A 281 15.88 -30.93 6.00
C ASN A 281 16.42 -29.80 5.09
N VAL A 282 16.29 -29.91 3.78
CA VAL A 282 16.66 -28.82 2.86
C VAL A 282 15.72 -27.65 3.02
N VAL A 283 16.28 -26.46 3.05
CA VAL A 283 15.53 -25.20 3.18
C VAL A 283 15.08 -24.74 1.80
N VAL A 284 13.79 -24.54 1.64
CA VAL A 284 13.14 -24.09 0.39
C VAL A 284 12.36 -22.80 0.64
N PRO A 285 12.11 -21.98 -0.39
CA PRO A 285 11.19 -20.86 -0.24
C PRO A 285 9.79 -21.36 0.16
N PHE A 286 9.15 -20.65 1.09
CA PHE A 286 7.81 -21.01 1.58
C PHE A 286 6.79 -21.10 0.44
N LEU A 287 5.97 -22.15 0.40
CA LEU A 287 5.02 -22.45 -0.68
C LEU A 287 5.68 -22.52 -2.08
N ALA A 288 6.89 -23.10 -2.19
CA ALA A 288 7.54 -23.28 -3.48
C ALA A 288 6.99 -24.47 -4.27
N LEU A 289 6.60 -25.56 -3.57
CA LEU A 289 6.10 -26.76 -4.22
C LEU A 289 4.62 -26.72 -4.53
N GLN A 290 3.84 -26.03 -3.73
CA GLN A 290 2.38 -26.02 -3.85
C GLN A 290 1.89 -25.59 -5.23
N PRO A 291 2.35 -24.47 -5.84
CA PRO A 291 1.93 -24.08 -7.19
C PRO A 291 2.25 -25.11 -8.28
N LEU A 292 3.36 -25.85 -8.11
CA LEU A 292 3.75 -26.89 -9.04
C LEU A 292 2.75 -28.06 -9.01
N VAL A 293 2.37 -28.48 -7.80
CA VAL A 293 1.43 -29.59 -7.59
C VAL A 293 0.00 -29.17 -7.96
N GLU A 294 -0.41 -27.95 -7.62
CA GLU A 294 -1.71 -27.41 -8.05
C GLU A 294 -1.83 -27.39 -9.58
N ASN A 295 -0.78 -26.96 -10.27
CA ASN A 295 -0.72 -27.00 -11.73
C ASN A 295 -0.86 -28.42 -12.29
N ALA A 296 -0.12 -29.37 -11.73
CA ALA A 296 -0.19 -30.77 -12.14
C ALA A 296 -1.60 -31.36 -11.91
N VAL A 297 -2.26 -31.09 -10.78
CA VAL A 297 -3.64 -31.50 -10.51
C VAL A 297 -4.61 -30.84 -11.49
N ARG A 298 -4.52 -29.52 -11.68
CA ARG A 298 -5.45 -28.74 -12.50
C ARG A 298 -5.34 -29.09 -13.98
N HIS A 299 -4.13 -29.19 -14.53
CA HIS A 299 -3.88 -29.40 -15.95
C HIS A 299 -3.65 -30.88 -16.29
N GLY A 300 -3.01 -31.66 -15.39
CA GLY A 300 -2.79 -33.08 -15.56
C GLY A 300 -4.07 -33.91 -15.56
N LEU A 301 -5.12 -33.45 -14.85
CA LEU A 301 -6.42 -34.14 -14.81
C LEU A 301 -7.44 -33.56 -15.78
N ALA A 302 -7.18 -32.37 -16.38
CA ALA A 302 -8.12 -31.72 -17.27
C ALA A 302 -8.37 -32.57 -18.53
N GLY A 303 -9.65 -32.90 -18.76
CA GLY A 303 -10.10 -33.59 -19.97
C GLY A 303 -9.86 -35.11 -20.02
N LYS A 304 -9.12 -35.72 -19.09
CA LYS A 304 -8.86 -37.17 -19.07
C LYS A 304 -9.68 -37.94 -18.02
N GLY A 305 -10.39 -37.24 -17.14
CA GLY A 305 -11.14 -37.86 -16.02
C GLY A 305 -10.28 -38.55 -14.95
N GLY A 306 -8.94 -38.37 -15.03
CA GLY A 306 -7.96 -38.93 -14.12
C GLY A 306 -6.53 -38.76 -14.62
N GLY A 307 -5.53 -39.01 -13.78
CA GLY A 307 -4.12 -38.91 -14.14
C GLY A 307 -3.17 -39.32 -13.03
N ILE A 308 -1.91 -39.41 -13.38
CA ILE A 308 -0.82 -39.75 -12.45
C ILE A 308 0.03 -38.51 -12.23
N ILE A 309 0.24 -38.17 -10.95
CA ILE A 309 1.18 -37.13 -10.53
C ILE A 309 2.34 -37.80 -9.82
N THR A 310 3.55 -37.55 -10.26
CA THR A 310 4.76 -38.10 -9.66
C THR A 310 5.60 -36.95 -9.08
N ILE A 311 5.85 -37.00 -7.79
CA ILE A 311 6.72 -36.04 -7.07
C ILE A 311 8.00 -36.77 -6.65
N VAL A 312 9.13 -36.27 -7.09
CA VAL A 312 10.44 -36.87 -6.76
C VAL A 312 11.33 -35.79 -6.14
N ALA A 313 11.95 -36.11 -5.03
CA ALA A 313 13.01 -35.28 -4.43
C ALA A 313 14.26 -36.15 -4.21
N ARG A 314 15.37 -35.76 -4.84
CA ARG A 314 16.62 -36.53 -4.87
C ARG A 314 17.78 -35.70 -4.35
N ASP A 315 18.73 -36.41 -3.78
CA ASP A 315 20.03 -35.86 -3.41
C ASP A 315 20.98 -35.91 -4.62
N GLU A 316 21.47 -34.76 -5.07
CA GLU A 316 22.45 -34.64 -6.15
C GLU A 316 23.73 -33.92 -5.63
N GLY A 317 24.29 -34.43 -4.54
CA GLY A 317 25.55 -33.93 -3.98
C GLY A 317 25.37 -32.60 -3.23
N SER A 318 25.73 -31.46 -3.83
CA SER A 318 25.55 -30.13 -3.24
C SER A 318 24.10 -29.66 -3.26
N ASP A 319 23.30 -30.24 -4.15
CA ASP A 319 21.95 -29.78 -4.45
C ASP A 319 20.90 -30.86 -4.15
N CYS A 320 19.68 -30.41 -3.88
CA CYS A 320 18.47 -31.19 -3.91
C CYS A 320 17.73 -30.88 -5.22
N VAL A 321 17.39 -31.93 -5.98
CA VAL A 321 16.56 -31.80 -7.18
C VAL A 321 15.17 -32.31 -6.88
N ILE A 322 14.18 -31.44 -7.10
CA ILE A 322 12.77 -31.73 -6.87
C ILE A 322 12.04 -31.62 -8.21
N THR A 323 11.28 -32.63 -8.58
CA THR A 323 10.47 -32.66 -9.80
C THR A 323 9.03 -33.02 -9.50
N VAL A 324 8.12 -32.33 -10.17
CA VAL A 324 6.69 -32.64 -10.19
C VAL A 324 6.33 -32.93 -11.65
N GLU A 325 5.80 -34.11 -11.92
CA GLU A 325 5.48 -34.61 -13.26
C GLU A 325 4.02 -35.06 -13.28
N ASP A 326 3.29 -34.65 -14.31
CA ASP A 326 1.93 -35.12 -14.61
C ASP A 326 1.89 -35.80 -15.99
N ASP A 327 0.98 -36.73 -16.17
CA ASP A 327 0.69 -37.42 -17.43
C ASP A 327 -0.44 -36.75 -18.24
N GLY A 328 -0.67 -35.46 -18.00
CA GLY A 328 -1.77 -34.68 -18.54
C GLY A 328 -1.69 -34.36 -20.02
N VAL A 329 -2.43 -33.36 -20.46
CA VAL A 329 -2.50 -32.94 -21.86
C VAL A 329 -1.21 -32.30 -22.39
N GLY A 330 -0.34 -31.86 -21.47
CA GLY A 330 0.86 -31.08 -21.81
C GLY A 330 0.53 -29.76 -22.49
N MET A 331 1.57 -29.07 -22.95
CA MET A 331 1.40 -27.79 -23.64
C MET A 331 2.44 -27.63 -24.77
N ASP A 332 2.21 -26.70 -25.69
CA ASP A 332 3.16 -26.39 -26.75
C ASP A 332 4.42 -25.73 -26.18
N PRO A 333 5.62 -26.29 -26.38
CA PRO A 333 6.86 -25.71 -25.90
C PRO A 333 7.18 -24.30 -26.47
N GLU A 334 6.62 -23.92 -27.61
CA GLU A 334 6.84 -22.61 -28.21
C GLU A 334 6.10 -21.49 -27.41
N LEU A 335 4.94 -21.82 -26.88
CA LEU A 335 4.19 -20.92 -26.01
C LEU A 335 4.94 -20.66 -24.71
N LEU A 336 5.65 -21.65 -24.17
CA LEU A 336 6.56 -21.49 -23.03
C LEU A 336 7.71 -20.53 -23.33
N ARG A 337 8.33 -20.62 -24.51
CA ARG A 337 9.48 -19.79 -24.90
C ARG A 337 9.09 -18.34 -25.20
N SER A 338 7.88 -18.11 -25.68
CA SER A 338 7.41 -16.76 -26.02
C SER A 338 7.06 -15.89 -24.80
N GLY A 339 7.16 -16.42 -23.58
CA GLY A 339 6.72 -15.73 -22.35
C GLY A 339 5.19 -15.58 -22.25
N ALA A 340 4.45 -16.18 -23.19
CA ALA A 340 2.99 -16.15 -23.26
C ALA A 340 2.34 -17.17 -22.29
N LEU A 341 3.04 -17.56 -21.24
CA LEU A 341 2.46 -18.38 -20.15
C LEU A 341 1.24 -17.72 -19.53
N ASP A 342 1.19 -16.37 -19.56
CA ASP A 342 0.06 -15.57 -19.06
C ASP A 342 -1.13 -15.53 -20.04
N ALA A 343 -0.96 -15.98 -21.30
CA ALA A 343 -1.94 -15.80 -22.37
C ALA A 343 -2.77 -17.07 -22.69
N LEU A 344 -2.55 -18.18 -21.99
CA LEU A 344 -3.08 -19.51 -22.37
C LEU A 344 -4.38 -19.92 -21.65
N GLU A 345 -5.06 -19.04 -20.97
CA GLU A 345 -6.42 -19.35 -20.54
C GLU A 345 -7.41 -19.05 -21.67
N PRO A 346 -8.21 -20.06 -22.12
CA PRO A 346 -9.43 -19.75 -22.85
C PRO A 346 -10.32 -18.91 -21.91
N PRO A 347 -10.96 -17.82 -22.39
CA PRO A 347 -11.86 -17.03 -21.55
C PRO A 347 -12.97 -17.96 -21.04
N THR A 348 -12.90 -18.32 -19.76
CA THR A 348 -14.03 -18.95 -19.09
C THR A 348 -15.13 -17.92 -19.00
N ALA A 349 -16.37 -18.32 -19.27
CA ALA A 349 -17.56 -17.49 -19.37
C ALA A 349 -17.87 -16.63 -18.11
N ASP A 350 -17.07 -16.74 -17.05
CA ASP A 350 -17.24 -16.07 -15.75
C ASP A 350 -16.19 -14.99 -15.43
N GLY A 351 -15.35 -14.58 -16.39
CA GLY A 351 -14.48 -13.40 -16.21
C GLY A 351 -13.38 -13.53 -15.15
N SER A 352 -13.09 -14.73 -14.64
CA SER A 352 -12.00 -15.00 -13.70
C SER A 352 -10.81 -15.66 -14.42
N SER A 353 -10.06 -14.86 -15.16
CA SER A 353 -8.70 -15.21 -15.59
C SER A 353 -7.78 -14.99 -14.38
N ASP A 354 -7.67 -15.96 -13.47
CA ASP A 354 -6.88 -15.73 -12.27
C ASP A 354 -5.98 -16.92 -11.93
N GLY A 355 -4.68 -16.70 -11.97
CA GLY A 355 -3.75 -17.15 -10.97
C GLY A 355 -2.81 -18.33 -11.27
N ALA A 356 -3.00 -19.18 -12.28
CA ALA A 356 -2.18 -20.40 -12.41
C ALA A 356 -0.76 -20.15 -12.95
N HIS A 357 -0.59 -19.22 -13.87
CA HIS A 357 0.72 -18.90 -14.45
C HIS A 357 1.52 -17.92 -13.61
N VAL A 358 0.84 -17.00 -12.89
CA VAL A 358 1.43 -16.14 -11.88
C VAL A 358 2.13 -16.95 -10.78
N GLY A 359 1.63 -18.15 -10.48
CA GLY A 359 2.21 -19.04 -9.48
C GLY A 359 3.60 -19.57 -9.86
N LEU A 360 3.79 -20.09 -11.07
CA LEU A 360 5.08 -20.65 -11.51
C LEU A 360 6.14 -19.56 -11.71
N THR A 361 5.77 -18.45 -12.35
CA THR A 361 6.66 -17.29 -12.54
C THR A 361 7.12 -16.74 -11.20
N ASN A 362 6.22 -16.66 -10.22
CA ASN A 362 6.57 -16.21 -8.86
C ASN A 362 7.56 -17.18 -8.17
N VAL A 363 7.33 -18.49 -8.30
CA VAL A 363 8.28 -19.49 -7.76
C VAL A 363 9.65 -19.37 -8.42
N ASP A 364 9.71 -19.22 -9.75
CA ASP A 364 10.98 -19.03 -10.49
C ASP A 364 11.74 -17.80 -9.98
N HIS A 365 11.06 -16.66 -9.90
CA HIS A 365 11.64 -15.43 -9.36
C HIS A 365 12.16 -15.58 -7.93
N ARG A 366 11.42 -16.24 -7.06
CA ARG A 366 11.81 -16.45 -5.67
C ARG A 366 13.00 -17.39 -5.54
N LEU A 367 13.06 -18.45 -6.33
CA LEU A 367 14.22 -19.36 -6.38
C LEU A 367 15.48 -18.62 -6.84
N ARG A 368 15.39 -17.83 -7.91
CA ARG A 368 16.52 -17.02 -8.40
C ARG A 368 16.96 -15.94 -7.41
N ALA A 369 16.02 -15.28 -6.77
CA ALA A 369 16.32 -14.29 -5.72
C ALA A 369 17.01 -14.92 -4.51
N ALA A 370 16.55 -16.09 -4.07
CA ALA A 370 17.10 -16.82 -2.94
C ALA A 370 18.47 -17.42 -3.21
N PHE A 371 18.63 -18.10 -4.34
CA PHE A 371 19.74 -18.99 -4.62
C PHE A 371 20.66 -18.56 -5.77
N GLY A 372 20.23 -17.59 -6.58
CA GLY A 372 20.95 -17.08 -7.75
C GLY A 372 20.32 -17.55 -9.07
N ASN A 373 20.72 -16.92 -10.18
CA ASN A 373 20.09 -17.11 -11.49
C ASN A 373 20.14 -18.54 -12.03
N ASP A 374 21.05 -19.37 -11.52
CA ASP A 374 21.20 -20.78 -11.94
C ASP A 374 20.16 -21.73 -11.31
N TYR A 375 19.34 -21.23 -10.37
CA TYR A 375 18.38 -21.99 -9.56
C TYR A 375 16.90 -21.70 -9.92
N GLY A 376 16.60 -21.41 -11.16
CA GLY A 376 15.21 -21.24 -11.61
C GLY A 376 14.47 -22.56 -11.85
N LEU A 377 13.20 -22.44 -12.27
CA LEU A 377 12.41 -23.59 -12.71
C LEU A 377 12.85 -24.08 -14.09
N VAL A 378 12.82 -25.39 -14.30
CA VAL A 378 12.97 -26.03 -15.60
C VAL A 378 11.67 -26.73 -15.93
N VAL A 379 11.06 -26.39 -17.08
CA VAL A 379 9.79 -26.97 -17.53
C VAL A 379 10.02 -27.77 -18.79
N GLU A 380 9.67 -29.05 -18.75
CA GLU A 380 9.68 -29.97 -19.89
C GLU A 380 8.23 -30.38 -20.19
N THR A 381 7.74 -30.12 -21.39
CA THR A 381 6.37 -30.47 -21.79
C THR A 381 6.26 -30.66 -23.28
N ALA A 382 5.28 -31.45 -23.68
CA ALA A 382 4.85 -31.58 -25.09
C ALA A 382 3.36 -31.92 -25.13
N VAL A 383 2.69 -31.51 -26.19
CA VAL A 383 1.26 -31.77 -26.36
C VAL A 383 0.98 -33.29 -26.32
N GLY A 384 0.13 -33.72 -25.40
CA GLY A 384 -0.24 -35.11 -25.16
C GLY A 384 0.76 -35.95 -24.35
N ALA A 385 1.88 -35.35 -23.89
CA ALA A 385 2.91 -36.05 -23.14
C ALA A 385 2.98 -35.65 -21.63
N GLY A 386 2.13 -34.74 -21.20
CA GLY A 386 2.15 -34.21 -19.83
C GLY A 386 3.16 -33.10 -19.63
N THR A 387 3.37 -32.73 -18.37
CA THR A 387 4.32 -31.69 -18.01
C THR A 387 5.19 -32.14 -16.84
N LYS A 388 6.48 -31.81 -16.91
CA LYS A 388 7.42 -32.01 -15.83
C LYS A 388 8.06 -30.68 -15.46
N VAL A 389 7.89 -30.27 -14.21
CA VAL A 389 8.50 -29.06 -13.65
C VAL A 389 9.56 -29.48 -12.65
N GLY A 390 10.78 -29.03 -12.87
CA GLY A 390 11.92 -29.28 -12.01
C GLY A 390 12.43 -28.02 -11.35
N MET A 391 12.85 -28.13 -10.11
CA MET A 391 13.65 -27.12 -9.41
C MET A 391 14.86 -27.74 -8.73
N ARG A 392 15.94 -26.96 -8.69
CA ARG A 392 17.16 -27.31 -7.98
C ARG A 392 17.36 -26.34 -6.83
N VAL A 393 17.72 -26.85 -5.65
CA VAL A 393 17.91 -26.07 -4.44
C VAL A 393 19.20 -26.49 -3.77
N PRO A 394 20.11 -25.56 -3.41
CA PRO A 394 21.34 -25.91 -2.72
C PRO A 394 21.04 -26.40 -1.29
N LYS A 395 21.66 -27.50 -0.86
CA LYS A 395 21.47 -28.05 0.48
C LYS A 395 22.02 -27.17 1.59
N PHE A 396 23.02 -26.35 1.26
CA PHE A 396 23.64 -25.41 2.19
C PHE A 396 23.86 -24.07 1.54
N ARG A 397 23.30 -23.01 2.11
CA ARG A 397 23.58 -21.63 1.72
C ARG A 397 23.63 -20.73 2.96
N SER A 398 24.68 -19.93 3.07
CA SER A 398 24.80 -18.95 4.14
C SER A 398 23.72 -17.85 3.97
N GLY A 399 23.04 -17.51 5.07
CA GLY A 399 22.00 -16.48 5.09
C GLY A 399 20.58 -16.97 4.77
N VAL A 400 20.39 -18.25 4.41
CA VAL A 400 19.07 -18.87 4.22
C VAL A 400 18.80 -19.79 5.42
N HIS A 401 17.86 -19.38 6.28
CA HIS A 401 17.51 -20.10 7.51
C HIS A 401 15.99 -20.11 7.69
N VAL A 402 15.46 -21.15 8.36
CA VAL A 402 14.04 -21.29 8.75
C VAL A 402 13.76 -20.53 10.03
#